data_674ef0cba5df2a79f9696fe3788c7dfa
#
_entry.id   674ef0cba5df2a79f9696fe3788c7dfa
#
_cell.length_a   1.000
_cell.length_b   1.000
_cell.length_c   1.000
_cell.angle_alpha   90.00
_cell.angle_beta   90.00
_cell.angle_gamma   90.00
#
_symmetry.space_group_name_H-M   'P 1'
#
loop_
_entity.id
_entity.type
_entity.pdbx_description
1 polymer ?
#
loop_
_entity_poly.entity_id
_entity_poly.type
_entity_poly.pdbx_seq_one_letter_code
_entity_poly.pdbx_strand_id
1 'polypeptide(L)'
;KFPVEDKKGAKYEDHQCSSYDVEVCPWSNIPDEDFALADDHHWTIGQFVWTGFDYLGEPSPYDTDSWPNHSSMFGIIDLASLPKDRYYLYRSVWNKEAETLHILPHWTWPGREGEVTPIFVYTNYPTAELFINGKSYGKQSKNNSSLKNRYRLMWMDTKYEPGEVKVVAYDKNGKAVAEKVVRTAGKPHHIELVSNRNELTADGKDLAYVTVKVVDKDGNLCPTDNRQINFSVKGTGKYRAAANGDPTNLEQFHLPKMHAFNGMLTAILQAG
;
A
#
# COMPACT_ATOMS: atom_id res chain seq x y z
N LYS A 1 -8.81 7.78 -3.02
CA LYS A 1 -9.84 8.68 -3.55
C LYS A 1 -10.95 8.93 -2.54
N PHE A 2 -11.48 10.15 -2.49
CA PHE A 2 -12.56 10.57 -1.59
C PHE A 2 -13.74 11.15 -2.39
N PRO A 3 -15.00 10.94 -1.98
CA PRO A 3 -15.45 10.07 -0.88
C PRO A 3 -15.23 8.59 -1.19
N VAL A 4 -15.26 7.76 -0.15
CA VAL A 4 -15.23 6.30 -0.32
C VAL A 4 -16.64 5.82 -0.63
N GLU A 5 -16.82 5.30 -1.81
CA GLU A 5 -18.12 4.79 -2.30
C GLU A 5 -17.95 3.38 -2.84
N ASP A 6 -19.01 2.59 -2.72
CA ASP A 6 -19.10 1.27 -3.33
C ASP A 6 -19.54 1.43 -4.78
N LYS A 7 -18.58 1.47 -5.70
CA LYS A 7 -18.88 1.58 -7.13
C LYS A 7 -18.41 0.34 -7.86
N LYS A 8 -19.33 -0.20 -8.65
CA LYS A 8 -19.01 -1.26 -9.63
C LYS A 8 -18.78 -0.62 -10.99
N GLY A 9 -17.63 -0.94 -11.59
CA GLY A 9 -17.27 -0.39 -12.90
C GLY A 9 -16.83 1.06 -12.87
N ALA A 10 -16.34 1.53 -11.74
CA ALA A 10 -15.89 2.93 -11.61
C ALA A 10 -14.68 3.18 -12.50
N LYS A 11 -14.82 4.11 -13.42
CA LYS A 11 -13.73 4.81 -14.09
C LYS A 11 -13.82 6.28 -13.67
N TYR A 12 -12.68 6.83 -13.24
CA TYR A 12 -12.60 8.24 -12.89
C TYR A 12 -11.99 9.02 -14.07
N GLU A 13 -12.50 10.22 -14.32
CA GLU A 13 -11.96 11.10 -15.37
C GLU A 13 -10.50 11.49 -15.14
N ASP A 14 -10.09 11.53 -13.86
CA ASP A 14 -8.72 11.81 -13.44
C ASP A 14 -7.79 10.58 -13.52
N HIS A 15 -8.27 9.47 -14.06
CA HIS A 15 -7.54 8.21 -14.21
C HIS A 15 -6.94 7.68 -12.90
N GLN A 16 -7.64 7.89 -11.78
CA GLN A 16 -7.24 7.39 -10.48
C GLN A 16 -8.21 6.35 -9.95
N CYS A 17 -7.72 5.43 -9.17
CA CYS A 17 -8.52 4.47 -8.42
C CYS A 17 -8.32 4.63 -6.91
N SER A 18 -9.27 4.12 -6.14
CA SER A 18 -9.22 4.18 -4.69
C SER A 18 -8.36 3.05 -4.11
N SER A 19 -7.47 3.38 -3.18
CA SER A 19 -6.73 2.37 -2.40
C SER A 19 -7.56 1.70 -1.29
N TYR A 20 -8.76 2.18 -1.03
CA TYR A 20 -9.67 1.54 -0.06
C TYR A 20 -10.20 0.19 -0.51
N ASP A 21 -10.03 -0.15 -1.78
CA ASP A 21 -10.40 -1.45 -2.35
C ASP A 21 -11.89 -1.81 -2.15
N VAL A 22 -12.75 -0.85 -2.42
CA VAL A 22 -14.21 -0.97 -2.37
C VAL A 22 -14.86 -0.72 -3.72
N GLU A 23 -14.04 -0.45 -4.74
CA GLU A 23 -14.43 -0.21 -6.11
C GLU A 23 -13.90 -1.32 -7.00
N VAL A 24 -14.64 -1.65 -8.04
CA VAL A 24 -14.30 -2.74 -8.96
C VAL A 24 -14.48 -2.31 -10.41
N CYS A 25 -13.68 -2.87 -11.31
CA CYS A 25 -13.93 -2.81 -12.75
C CYS A 25 -15.18 -3.61 -13.11
N PRO A 26 -15.81 -3.38 -14.29
CA PRO A 26 -17.02 -4.09 -14.69
C PRO A 26 -16.89 -5.62 -14.71
N TRP A 27 -15.68 -6.13 -14.89
CA TRP A 27 -15.33 -7.54 -14.98
C TRP A 27 -14.65 -8.11 -13.74
N SER A 28 -14.62 -7.36 -12.63
CA SER A 28 -13.97 -7.78 -11.38
C SER A 28 -14.90 -7.70 -10.18
N ASN A 29 -14.41 -8.10 -9.04
CA ASN A 29 -15.08 -8.09 -7.74
C ASN A 29 -14.13 -7.60 -6.65
N ILE A 30 -14.68 -7.26 -5.49
CA ILE A 30 -13.85 -6.96 -4.32
C ILE A 30 -13.32 -8.26 -3.69
N PRO A 31 -12.12 -8.25 -3.08
CA PRO A 31 -11.53 -9.44 -2.47
C PRO A 31 -12.42 -10.12 -1.41
N ASP A 32 -13.24 -9.34 -0.72
CA ASP A 32 -14.14 -9.84 0.33
C ASP A 32 -15.16 -10.86 -0.19
N GLU A 33 -15.60 -10.73 -1.45
CA GLU A 33 -16.50 -11.71 -2.09
C GLU A 33 -15.78 -13.05 -2.27
N ASP A 34 -14.55 -13.03 -2.74
CA ASP A 34 -13.75 -14.24 -2.94
C ASP A 34 -13.37 -14.91 -1.62
N PHE A 35 -13.01 -14.11 -0.61
CA PHE A 35 -12.72 -14.64 0.72
C PHE A 35 -13.97 -15.34 1.33
N ALA A 36 -15.15 -14.73 1.17
CA ALA A 36 -16.39 -15.31 1.69
C ALA A 36 -16.71 -16.62 0.98
N LEU A 37 -16.54 -16.70 -0.35
CA LEU A 37 -16.74 -17.95 -1.10
C LEU A 37 -15.80 -19.06 -0.59
N ALA A 38 -14.53 -18.74 -0.32
CA ALA A 38 -13.57 -19.70 0.21
C ALA A 38 -13.90 -20.13 1.66
N ASP A 39 -14.35 -19.20 2.50
CA ASP A 39 -14.67 -19.47 3.90
C ASP A 39 -16.01 -20.20 4.09
N ASP A 40 -16.99 -19.94 3.23
CA ASP A 40 -18.36 -20.45 3.38
C ASP A 40 -18.59 -21.80 2.67
N HIS A 41 -17.69 -22.16 1.74
CA HIS A 41 -17.82 -23.37 0.93
C HIS A 41 -16.61 -24.30 1.08
N HIS A 42 -16.77 -25.35 1.92
CA HIS A 42 -15.72 -26.31 2.25
C HIS A 42 -15.16 -27.11 1.05
N TRP A 43 -15.86 -27.11 -0.07
CA TRP A 43 -15.41 -27.72 -1.33
C TRP A 43 -14.47 -26.81 -2.15
N THR A 44 -14.32 -25.55 -1.75
CA THR A 44 -13.40 -24.60 -2.36
C THR A 44 -11.98 -24.88 -1.85
N ILE A 45 -11.04 -25.13 -2.77
CA ILE A 45 -9.65 -25.45 -2.44
C ILE A 45 -8.73 -24.21 -2.45
N GLY A 46 -9.28 -23.05 -2.75
CA GLY A 46 -8.57 -21.77 -2.79
C GLY A 46 -8.87 -20.98 -4.06
N GLN A 47 -8.13 -19.91 -4.25
CA GLN A 47 -8.30 -18.96 -5.34
C GLN A 47 -6.95 -18.36 -5.75
N PHE A 48 -6.88 -17.87 -6.97
CA PHE A 48 -5.77 -17.07 -7.45
C PHE A 48 -6.22 -15.64 -7.65
N VAL A 49 -5.44 -14.70 -7.14
CA VAL A 49 -5.69 -13.28 -7.39
C VAL A 49 -5.08 -12.87 -8.74
N TRP A 50 -5.84 -12.17 -9.54
CA TRP A 50 -5.31 -11.45 -10.69
C TRP A 50 -5.18 -9.96 -10.31
N THR A 51 -3.93 -9.50 -10.02
CA THR A 51 -2.68 -10.25 -10.12
C THR A 51 -1.78 -9.95 -8.91
N GLY A 52 -0.70 -10.73 -8.75
CA GLY A 52 0.30 -10.51 -7.69
C GLY A 52 1.04 -9.18 -7.87
N PHE A 53 1.46 -8.87 -9.09
CA PHE A 53 2.21 -7.66 -9.42
C PHE A 53 1.53 -6.88 -10.54
N ASP A 54 1.68 -5.56 -10.52
CA ASP A 54 1.45 -4.76 -11.72
C ASP A 54 2.43 -5.17 -12.82
N TYR A 55 2.02 -5.04 -14.06
CA TYR A 55 2.84 -5.40 -15.21
C TYR A 55 2.64 -4.43 -16.36
N LEU A 56 3.69 -4.24 -17.15
CA LEU A 56 3.66 -3.40 -18.35
C LEU A 56 2.87 -4.08 -19.49
N GLY A 57 2.19 -3.27 -20.31
CA GLY A 57 1.53 -3.70 -21.52
C GLY A 57 0.01 -3.76 -21.47
N GLU A 58 -0.61 -3.71 -20.31
CA GLU A 58 -2.07 -3.71 -20.15
C GLU A 58 -2.51 -2.54 -19.25
N PRO A 59 -2.79 -1.35 -19.82
CA PRO A 59 -3.12 -0.15 -19.04
C PRO A 59 -4.56 -0.13 -18.51
N SER A 60 -5.11 -1.29 -18.15
CA SER A 60 -6.44 -1.41 -17.56
C SER A 60 -6.48 -0.90 -16.12
N PRO A 61 -7.62 -0.33 -15.67
CA PRO A 61 -8.91 -0.29 -16.37
C PRO A 61 -9.09 0.88 -17.34
N TYR A 62 -8.09 1.71 -17.57
CA TYR A 62 -8.22 2.94 -18.35
C TYR A 62 -7.88 2.79 -19.83
N ASP A 63 -7.28 1.67 -20.22
CA ASP A 63 -6.96 1.29 -21.60
C ASP A 63 -6.13 2.35 -22.36
N THR A 64 -6.32 2.44 -23.67
CA THR A 64 -5.53 3.32 -24.55
C THR A 64 -5.81 4.81 -24.34
N ASP A 65 -6.94 5.17 -23.76
CA ASP A 65 -7.33 6.57 -23.58
C ASP A 65 -6.59 7.24 -22.39
N SER A 66 -5.82 6.48 -21.65
CA SER A 66 -5.13 6.94 -20.44
C SER A 66 -3.63 7.17 -20.63
N TRP A 67 -3.15 7.24 -21.88
CA TRP A 67 -1.72 7.54 -22.10
C TRP A 67 -1.26 8.77 -21.31
N PRO A 68 -0.11 8.72 -20.61
CA PRO A 68 0.97 7.73 -20.69
C PRO A 68 0.82 6.47 -19.81
N ASN A 69 -0.36 6.18 -19.25
CA ASN A 69 -0.55 4.92 -18.54
C ASN A 69 -0.28 3.73 -19.48
N HIS A 70 0.67 2.87 -19.13
CA HIS A 70 1.11 1.71 -19.89
C HIS A 70 1.28 0.45 -19.04
N SER A 71 0.82 0.51 -17.79
CA SER A 71 0.87 -0.59 -16.85
C SER A 71 -0.52 -0.96 -16.36
N SER A 72 -0.72 -2.22 -16.03
CA SER A 72 -1.89 -2.66 -15.27
C SER A 72 -1.89 -2.03 -13.88
N MET A 73 -3.10 -1.94 -13.26
CA MET A 73 -3.29 -1.51 -11.87
C MET A 73 -3.82 -2.65 -11.00
N PHE A 74 -3.85 -3.88 -11.50
CA PHE A 74 -4.46 -5.04 -10.84
C PHE A 74 -3.60 -5.63 -9.72
N GLY A 75 -2.30 -5.37 -9.73
CA GLY A 75 -1.36 -5.93 -8.77
C GLY A 75 -1.70 -5.59 -7.34
N ILE A 76 -1.49 -6.53 -6.43
CA ILE A 76 -1.42 -6.27 -4.98
C ILE A 76 -0.08 -5.67 -4.58
N ILE A 77 0.92 -5.80 -5.46
CA ILE A 77 2.27 -5.21 -5.39
C ILE A 77 2.47 -4.38 -6.66
N ASP A 78 3.10 -3.23 -6.54
CA ASP A 78 3.33 -2.32 -7.67
C ASP A 78 4.53 -2.71 -8.55
N LEU A 79 4.79 -1.92 -9.61
CA LEU A 79 5.91 -2.11 -10.54
C LEU A 79 7.30 -2.04 -9.87
N ALA A 80 7.40 -1.35 -8.73
CA ALA A 80 8.63 -1.24 -7.95
C ALA A 80 8.79 -2.37 -6.92
N SER A 81 7.92 -3.38 -6.95
CA SER A 81 7.83 -4.45 -5.93
C SER A 81 7.46 -3.93 -4.53
N LEU A 82 6.79 -2.79 -4.44
CA LEU A 82 6.30 -2.24 -3.19
C LEU A 82 4.85 -2.69 -2.94
N PRO A 83 4.53 -3.19 -1.74
CA PRO A 83 3.18 -3.61 -1.40
C PRO A 83 2.19 -2.43 -1.45
N LYS A 84 1.07 -2.60 -2.15
CA LYS A 84 -0.08 -1.70 -2.08
C LYS A 84 -0.92 -1.99 -0.83
N ASP A 85 -1.87 -1.11 -0.50
CA ASP A 85 -2.77 -1.35 0.65
C ASP A 85 -3.51 -2.70 0.52
N ARG A 86 -3.94 -3.06 -0.68
CA ARG A 86 -4.60 -4.35 -1.00
C ARG A 86 -3.75 -5.57 -0.61
N TYR A 87 -2.42 -5.52 -0.71
CA TYR A 87 -1.53 -6.59 -0.25
C TYR A 87 -1.79 -6.94 1.22
N TYR A 88 -1.96 -5.93 2.06
CA TYR A 88 -2.17 -6.13 3.49
C TYR A 88 -3.56 -6.68 3.81
N LEU A 89 -4.57 -6.42 2.96
CA LEU A 89 -5.87 -7.06 3.09
C LEU A 89 -5.73 -8.57 2.85
N TYR A 90 -5.13 -8.99 1.73
CA TYR A 90 -4.86 -10.41 1.44
C TYR A 90 -4.01 -11.05 2.53
N ARG A 91 -2.92 -10.39 2.95
CA ARG A 91 -2.06 -10.88 4.01
C ARG A 91 -2.82 -11.09 5.33
N SER A 92 -3.73 -10.20 5.68
CA SER A 92 -4.52 -10.29 6.91
C SER A 92 -5.49 -11.47 6.93
N VAL A 93 -5.92 -11.94 5.75
CA VAL A 93 -6.82 -13.09 5.60
C VAL A 93 -6.05 -14.39 5.41
N TRP A 94 -5.06 -14.40 4.55
CA TRP A 94 -4.35 -15.64 4.15
C TRP A 94 -3.20 -16.03 5.07
N ASN A 95 -2.44 -15.06 5.59
CA ASN A 95 -1.31 -15.36 6.46
C ASN A 95 -1.77 -15.38 7.93
N LYS A 96 -1.91 -16.58 8.49
CA LYS A 96 -2.34 -16.78 9.88
C LYS A 96 -1.17 -16.79 10.88
N GLU A 97 0.05 -16.91 10.41
CA GLU A 97 1.25 -17.03 11.25
C GLU A 97 1.89 -15.66 11.54
N ALA A 98 1.93 -14.79 10.54
CA ALA A 98 2.52 -13.47 10.70
C ALA A 98 1.49 -12.42 11.10
N GLU A 99 1.88 -11.59 12.07
CA GLU A 99 1.10 -10.41 12.45
C GLU A 99 0.88 -9.48 11.25
N THR A 100 -0.37 -9.07 11.07
CA THR A 100 -0.74 -8.02 10.13
C THR A 100 -1.54 -6.96 10.87
N LEU A 101 -1.04 -5.72 10.84
CA LEU A 101 -1.75 -4.53 11.32
C LEU A 101 -1.38 -3.38 10.39
N HIS A 102 -2.27 -3.07 9.46
CA HIS A 102 -2.07 -2.05 8.44
C HIS A 102 -3.16 -1.00 8.50
N ILE A 103 -2.77 0.26 8.47
CA ILE A 103 -3.66 1.42 8.51
C ILE A 103 -3.65 2.08 7.13
N LEU A 104 -4.81 2.36 6.59
CA LEU A 104 -4.96 3.19 5.40
C LEU A 104 -6.05 4.26 5.60
N PRO A 105 -5.93 5.40 4.92
CA PRO A 105 -4.83 5.83 4.06
C PRO A 105 -3.64 6.33 4.85
N HIS A 106 -2.59 6.79 4.17
CA HIS A 106 -1.56 7.61 4.81
C HIS A 106 -2.20 8.86 5.46
N TRP A 107 -1.50 9.49 6.42
CA TRP A 107 -2.11 10.59 7.17
C TRP A 107 -1.43 11.94 6.89
N THR A 108 -1.21 12.24 5.59
CA THR A 108 -0.64 13.50 5.12
C THR A 108 -1.50 14.04 3.98
N TRP A 109 -2.49 14.85 4.31
CA TRP A 109 -3.50 15.38 3.40
C TRP A 109 -3.63 16.90 3.53
N PRO A 110 -2.58 17.68 3.18
CA PRO A 110 -2.62 19.14 3.32
C PRO A 110 -3.78 19.73 2.51
N GLY A 111 -4.54 20.62 3.13
CA GLY A 111 -5.71 21.26 2.56
C GLY A 111 -7.02 20.48 2.71
N ARG A 112 -7.01 19.34 3.42
CA ARG A 112 -8.22 18.56 3.74
C ARG A 112 -8.59 18.58 5.21
N GLU A 113 -8.03 19.50 5.99
CA GLU A 113 -8.29 19.62 7.42
C GLU A 113 -9.79 19.75 7.71
N GLY A 114 -10.33 18.88 8.56
CA GLY A 114 -11.74 18.80 8.91
C GLY A 114 -12.64 18.05 7.92
N GLU A 115 -12.12 17.65 6.75
CA GLU A 115 -12.88 16.83 5.80
C GLU A 115 -12.94 15.37 6.21
N VAL A 116 -14.06 14.72 5.87
CA VAL A 116 -14.23 13.29 6.12
C VAL A 116 -13.17 12.49 5.36
N THR A 117 -12.39 11.74 6.11
CA THR A 117 -11.30 10.90 5.64
C THR A 117 -11.40 9.56 6.37
N PRO A 118 -12.13 8.57 5.82
CA PRO A 118 -12.31 7.27 6.45
C PRO A 118 -10.99 6.58 6.71
N ILE A 119 -10.91 5.84 7.82
CA ILE A 119 -9.74 5.02 8.16
C ILE A 119 -10.16 3.57 8.14
N PHE A 120 -9.46 2.76 7.32
CA PHE A 120 -9.59 1.32 7.30
C PHE A 120 -8.37 0.68 7.94
N VAL A 121 -8.59 -0.47 8.55
CA VAL A 121 -7.53 -1.26 9.17
C VAL A 121 -7.65 -2.70 8.69
N TYR A 122 -6.57 -3.20 8.11
CA TYR A 122 -6.42 -4.58 7.70
C TYR A 122 -5.58 -5.32 8.72
N THR A 123 -6.16 -6.30 9.38
CA THR A 123 -5.50 -7.04 10.46
C THR A 123 -6.04 -8.46 10.54
N ASN A 124 -5.22 -9.41 10.99
CA ASN A 124 -5.65 -10.74 11.34
C ASN A 124 -6.22 -10.85 12.77
N TYR A 125 -6.20 -9.76 13.54
CA TYR A 125 -6.86 -9.70 14.85
C TYR A 125 -8.36 -9.39 14.73
N PRO A 126 -9.18 -9.84 15.69
CA PRO A 126 -10.64 -9.69 15.62
C PRO A 126 -11.13 -8.27 15.91
N THR A 127 -10.37 -7.50 16.69
CA THR A 127 -10.79 -6.20 17.21
C THR A 127 -9.63 -5.21 17.20
N ALA A 128 -9.91 -3.94 16.90
CA ALA A 128 -8.96 -2.86 17.12
C ALA A 128 -9.64 -1.58 17.60
N GLU A 129 -8.88 -0.69 18.22
CA GLU A 129 -9.28 0.64 18.64
C GLU A 129 -8.46 1.69 17.90
N LEU A 130 -9.15 2.70 17.40
CA LEU A 130 -8.55 3.81 16.66
C LEU A 130 -8.39 5.02 17.57
N PHE A 131 -7.23 5.67 17.45
CA PHE A 131 -6.94 6.96 18.10
C PHE A 131 -6.44 7.95 17.05
N ILE A 132 -6.95 9.17 17.09
CA ILE A 132 -6.41 10.32 16.33
C ILE A 132 -5.99 11.38 17.34
N ASN A 133 -4.72 11.76 17.31
CA ASN A 133 -4.13 12.73 18.25
C ASN A 133 -4.44 12.41 19.73
N GLY A 134 -4.38 11.11 20.08
CA GLY A 134 -4.65 10.61 21.43
C GLY A 134 -6.13 10.47 21.80
N LYS A 135 -7.06 10.97 20.99
CA LYS A 135 -8.51 10.81 21.20
C LYS A 135 -8.98 9.49 20.62
N SER A 136 -9.66 8.67 21.42
CA SER A 136 -10.27 7.42 20.94
C SER A 136 -11.49 7.69 20.04
N TYR A 137 -11.54 6.96 18.95
CA TYR A 137 -12.69 6.87 18.04
C TYR A 137 -13.43 5.54 18.22
N GLY A 138 -13.15 4.82 19.30
CA GLY A 138 -13.81 3.59 19.72
C GLY A 138 -13.21 2.34 19.09
N LYS A 139 -13.69 1.21 19.60
CA LYS A 139 -13.34 -0.14 19.13
C LYS A 139 -14.27 -0.57 18.03
N GLN A 140 -13.68 -1.24 17.04
CA GLN A 140 -14.39 -1.96 15.99
C GLN A 140 -14.00 -3.42 16.05
N SER A 141 -14.98 -4.31 15.86
CA SER A 141 -14.77 -5.76 15.79
C SER A 141 -15.29 -6.30 14.48
N LYS A 142 -14.55 -7.24 13.90
CA LYS A 142 -15.02 -7.97 12.72
C LYS A 142 -16.32 -8.69 13.02
N ASN A 143 -17.27 -8.62 12.10
CA ASN A 143 -18.58 -9.23 12.24
C ASN A 143 -19.19 -9.55 10.87
N ASN A 144 -20.28 -10.29 10.85
CA ASN A 144 -20.95 -10.74 9.62
C ASN A 144 -22.08 -9.82 9.16
N SER A 145 -22.13 -8.55 9.59
CA SER A 145 -23.17 -7.61 9.14
C SER A 145 -23.04 -7.22 7.66
N SER A 146 -21.83 -7.31 7.12
CA SER A 146 -21.53 -7.19 5.70
C SER A 146 -20.25 -7.95 5.36
N LEU A 147 -19.99 -8.23 4.07
CA LEU A 147 -18.74 -8.85 3.64
C LEU A 147 -17.52 -8.03 4.06
N LYS A 148 -17.58 -6.72 3.91
CA LYS A 148 -16.48 -5.83 4.32
C LYS A 148 -16.23 -5.89 5.83
N ASN A 149 -17.26 -5.85 6.65
CA ASN A 149 -17.12 -5.94 8.11
C ASN A 149 -16.58 -7.29 8.59
N ARG A 150 -16.69 -8.34 7.76
CA ARG A 150 -16.13 -9.67 8.05
C ARG A 150 -14.59 -9.67 7.96
N TYR A 151 -14.02 -8.85 7.06
CA TYR A 151 -12.58 -8.88 6.75
C TYR A 151 -11.83 -7.61 7.12
N ARG A 152 -12.53 -6.50 7.33
CA ARG A 152 -11.96 -5.16 7.56
C ARG A 152 -12.53 -4.53 8.82
N LEU A 153 -11.76 -3.59 9.39
CA LEU A 153 -12.25 -2.67 10.42
C LEU A 153 -12.29 -1.28 9.80
N MET A 154 -13.41 -0.57 9.94
CA MET A 154 -13.66 0.66 9.19
C MET A 154 -14.25 1.74 10.08
N TRP A 155 -13.62 2.91 10.12
CA TRP A 155 -14.12 4.14 10.75
C TRP A 155 -14.45 5.13 9.64
N MET A 156 -15.73 5.25 9.28
CA MET A 156 -16.19 5.96 8.08
C MET A 156 -16.28 7.48 8.27
N ASP A 157 -16.50 7.95 9.50
CA ASP A 157 -16.80 9.36 9.79
C ASP A 157 -15.61 10.12 10.40
N THR A 158 -14.42 9.55 10.35
CA THR A 158 -13.21 10.21 10.80
C THR A 158 -12.91 11.43 9.94
N LYS A 159 -12.45 12.51 10.58
CA LYS A 159 -12.03 13.73 9.88
C LYS A 159 -10.52 13.85 9.94
N TYR A 160 -9.96 14.35 8.83
CA TYR A 160 -8.53 14.60 8.80
C TYR A 160 -8.15 15.74 9.75
N GLU A 161 -7.25 15.44 10.64
CA GLU A 161 -6.53 16.40 11.50
C GLU A 161 -5.05 16.03 11.44
N PRO A 162 -4.14 16.97 11.08
CA PRO A 162 -2.71 16.69 11.09
C PRO A 162 -2.25 16.15 12.46
N GLY A 163 -1.34 15.18 12.44
CA GLY A 163 -0.82 14.58 13.65
C GLY A 163 -0.67 13.08 13.56
N GLU A 164 -1.14 12.36 14.57
CA GLU A 164 -0.94 10.92 14.72
C GLU A 164 -2.26 10.15 14.60
N VAL A 165 -2.24 9.11 13.79
CA VAL A 165 -3.22 8.01 13.80
C VAL A 165 -2.57 6.80 14.42
N LYS A 166 -3.14 6.29 15.51
CA LYS A 166 -2.71 5.08 16.19
C LYS A 166 -3.83 4.06 16.22
N VAL A 167 -3.49 2.82 15.95
CA VAL A 167 -4.39 1.67 16.09
C VAL A 167 -3.78 0.67 17.05
N VAL A 168 -4.58 0.23 18.02
CA VAL A 168 -4.24 -0.85 18.95
C VAL A 168 -5.11 -2.04 18.64
N ALA A 169 -4.51 -3.18 18.31
CA ALA A 169 -5.21 -4.43 18.04
C ALA A 169 -5.33 -5.29 19.30
N TYR A 170 -6.43 -6.02 19.40
CA TYR A 170 -6.76 -6.85 20.56
C TYR A 170 -7.02 -8.30 20.11
N ASP A 171 -6.58 -9.25 20.93
CA ASP A 171 -6.90 -10.65 20.78
C ASP A 171 -8.35 -10.98 21.18
N LYS A 172 -8.72 -12.27 21.06
CA LYS A 172 -10.07 -12.77 21.42
C LYS A 172 -10.42 -12.56 22.90
N ASN A 173 -9.41 -12.37 23.75
CA ASN A 173 -9.57 -12.17 25.21
C ASN A 173 -9.62 -10.68 25.57
N GLY A 174 -9.52 -9.79 24.59
CA GLY A 174 -9.50 -8.34 24.81
C GLY A 174 -8.14 -7.80 25.27
N LYS A 175 -7.07 -8.59 25.19
CA LYS A 175 -5.70 -8.15 25.51
C LYS A 175 -5.13 -7.40 24.30
N ALA A 176 -4.51 -6.24 24.53
CA ALA A 176 -3.76 -5.52 23.51
C ALA A 176 -2.52 -6.34 23.11
N VAL A 177 -2.36 -6.57 21.81
CA VAL A 177 -1.34 -7.48 21.25
C VAL A 177 -0.46 -6.82 20.20
N ALA A 178 -0.93 -5.77 19.55
CA ALA A 178 -0.18 -5.05 18.53
C ALA A 178 -0.57 -3.57 18.49
N GLU A 179 0.37 -2.73 18.05
CA GLU A 179 0.15 -1.31 17.85
C GLU A 179 0.80 -0.86 16.55
N LYS A 180 0.11 0.00 15.82
CA LYS A 180 0.62 0.65 14.61
C LYS A 180 0.33 2.14 14.66
N VAL A 181 1.30 2.93 14.19
CA VAL A 181 1.19 4.38 14.13
C VAL A 181 1.52 4.87 12.73
N VAL A 182 0.71 5.82 12.24
CA VAL A 182 0.96 6.59 11.02
C VAL A 182 0.89 8.07 11.39
N ARG A 183 1.83 8.88 10.88
CA ARG A 183 1.90 10.31 11.21
C ARG A 183 1.81 11.17 9.96
N THR A 184 1.28 12.37 10.14
CA THR A 184 1.40 13.43 9.14
C THR A 184 2.88 13.78 8.99
N ALA A 185 3.38 13.65 7.78
CA ALA A 185 4.75 14.01 7.46
C ALA A 185 4.92 15.53 7.40
N GLY A 186 6.06 15.98 7.88
CA GLY A 186 6.55 17.34 7.68
C GLY A 186 7.16 17.53 6.29
N LYS A 187 7.99 18.56 6.15
CA LYS A 187 8.73 18.80 4.91
C LYS A 187 9.78 17.70 4.69
N PRO A 188 9.98 17.25 3.44
CA PRO A 188 11.04 16.31 3.11
C PRO A 188 12.40 16.77 3.60
N HIS A 189 13.13 15.88 4.26
CA HIS A 189 14.40 16.21 4.90
C HIS A 189 15.56 15.35 4.40
N HIS A 190 15.38 14.02 4.32
CA HIS A 190 16.44 13.11 3.88
C HIS A 190 15.89 11.88 3.17
N ILE A 191 16.81 11.10 2.59
CA ILE A 191 16.53 9.82 1.97
C ILE A 191 16.88 8.72 2.95
N GLU A 192 15.93 7.81 3.21
CA GLU A 192 16.15 6.56 3.92
C GLU A 192 16.29 5.42 2.92
N LEU A 193 17.28 4.54 3.14
CA LEU A 193 17.54 3.36 2.32
C LEU A 193 17.30 2.10 3.16
N VAL A 194 16.44 1.21 2.67
CA VAL A 194 16.13 -0.07 3.32
C VAL A 194 16.42 -1.20 2.34
N SER A 195 17.51 -1.93 2.59
CA SER A 195 17.87 -3.09 1.76
C SER A 195 17.13 -4.34 2.22
N ASN A 196 16.72 -5.18 1.27
CA ASN A 196 16.13 -6.49 1.56
C ASN A 196 17.17 -7.50 2.10
N ARG A 197 18.47 -7.22 1.92
CA ARG A 197 19.58 -8.01 2.42
C ARG A 197 20.83 -7.15 2.59
N ASN A 198 21.71 -7.53 3.51
CA ASN A 198 22.95 -6.80 3.82
C ASN A 198 24.20 -7.43 3.21
N GLU A 199 24.08 -8.66 2.70
CA GLU A 199 25.18 -9.41 2.11
C GLU A 199 24.79 -9.91 0.72
N LEU A 200 25.73 -9.86 -0.20
CA LEU A 200 25.62 -10.39 -1.56
C LEU A 200 26.78 -11.33 -1.83
N THR A 201 26.53 -12.40 -2.57
CA THR A 201 27.57 -13.27 -3.10
C THR A 201 28.28 -12.54 -4.25
N ALA A 202 29.63 -12.45 -4.19
CA ALA A 202 30.42 -11.81 -5.23
C ALA A 202 30.56 -12.72 -6.48
N ASP A 203 29.44 -13.00 -7.15
CA ASP A 203 29.37 -13.88 -8.32
C ASP A 203 28.99 -13.13 -9.61
N GLY A 204 28.90 -11.81 -9.52
CA GLY A 204 28.47 -10.95 -10.63
C GLY A 204 27.01 -11.08 -11.03
N LYS A 205 26.18 -11.78 -10.24
CA LYS A 205 24.75 -12.05 -10.53
C LYS A 205 23.84 -11.72 -9.38
N ASP A 206 24.29 -11.90 -8.14
CA ASP A 206 23.46 -11.71 -6.96
C ASP A 206 22.98 -10.26 -6.83
N LEU A 207 21.74 -10.06 -6.39
CA LEU A 207 21.05 -8.78 -6.38
C LEU A 207 20.56 -8.40 -4.99
N ALA A 208 20.66 -7.12 -4.67
CA ALA A 208 19.93 -6.49 -3.58
C ALA A 208 18.89 -5.50 -4.12
N TYR A 209 17.73 -5.51 -3.49
CA TYR A 209 16.64 -4.56 -3.74
C TYR A 209 16.61 -3.57 -2.58
N VAL A 210 16.79 -2.31 -2.91
CA VAL A 210 16.87 -1.23 -1.93
C VAL A 210 15.65 -0.34 -2.08
N THR A 211 14.76 -0.39 -1.11
CA THR A 211 13.66 0.58 -1.01
C THR A 211 14.23 1.93 -0.62
N VAL A 212 13.94 2.92 -1.43
CA VAL A 212 14.33 4.32 -1.24
C VAL A 212 13.10 5.09 -0.79
N LYS A 213 13.20 5.81 0.32
CA LYS A 213 12.10 6.60 0.88
C LYS A 213 12.52 8.04 1.06
N VAL A 214 11.66 8.95 0.68
CA VAL A 214 11.77 10.37 1.02
C VAL A 214 11.06 10.59 2.34
N VAL A 215 11.79 10.98 3.36
CA VAL A 215 11.24 11.14 4.72
C VAL A 215 11.47 12.54 5.26
N ASP A 216 10.64 12.93 6.23
CA ASP A 216 10.82 14.16 6.98
C ASP A 216 11.94 14.04 8.03
N LYS A 217 12.13 15.08 8.85
CA LYS A 217 13.17 15.09 9.89
C LYS A 217 12.96 14.01 10.97
N ASP A 218 11.73 13.55 11.17
CA ASP A 218 11.33 12.59 12.19
C ASP A 218 11.22 11.15 11.61
N GLY A 219 11.59 10.95 10.33
CA GLY A 219 11.55 9.65 9.65
C GLY A 219 10.18 9.27 9.11
N ASN A 220 9.20 10.17 9.10
CA ASN A 220 7.90 9.89 8.49
C ASN A 220 7.99 9.98 6.98
N LEU A 221 7.44 8.98 6.28
CA LEU A 221 7.35 8.98 4.82
C LEU A 221 6.59 10.21 4.33
N CYS A 222 7.13 10.88 3.32
CA CYS A 222 6.48 12.00 2.61
C CYS A 222 5.68 11.46 1.40
N PRO A 223 4.42 11.08 1.55
CA PRO A 223 3.68 10.29 0.54
C PRO A 223 3.21 11.12 -0.66
N THR A 224 3.49 12.41 -0.67
CA THR A 224 3.19 13.32 -1.79
C THR A 224 4.45 13.79 -2.51
N ASP A 225 5.62 13.27 -2.14
CA ASP A 225 6.89 13.66 -2.74
C ASP A 225 7.23 12.79 -3.95
N ASN A 226 7.43 13.43 -5.09
CA ASN A 226 7.76 12.78 -6.36
C ASN A 226 9.07 13.33 -6.95
N ARG A 227 10.02 13.73 -6.09
CA ARG A 227 11.31 14.27 -6.54
C ARG A 227 12.17 13.26 -7.29
N GLN A 228 13.02 13.76 -8.18
CA GLN A 228 14.05 12.93 -8.81
C GLN A 228 15.13 12.56 -7.80
N ILE A 229 15.45 11.26 -7.75
CA ILE A 229 16.55 10.69 -6.98
C ILE A 229 17.67 10.32 -7.95
N ASN A 230 18.91 10.66 -7.61
CA ASN A 230 20.10 10.29 -8.38
C ASN A 230 20.89 9.25 -7.59
N PHE A 231 21.41 8.24 -8.28
CA PHE A 231 22.11 7.10 -7.70
C PHE A 231 23.59 7.10 -8.03
N SER A 232 24.40 6.77 -7.04
CA SER A 232 25.81 6.44 -7.24
C SER A 232 26.17 5.27 -6.33
N VAL A 233 27.01 4.37 -6.82
CA VAL A 233 27.50 3.21 -6.07
C VAL A 233 29.01 3.31 -5.97
N LYS A 234 29.56 3.10 -4.78
CA LYS A 234 31.00 3.03 -4.51
C LYS A 234 31.36 1.60 -4.09
N GLY A 235 32.54 1.14 -4.47
CA GLY A 235 33.00 -0.22 -4.20
C GLY A 235 32.81 -1.16 -5.39
N THR A 236 32.75 -2.46 -5.14
CA THR A 236 32.70 -3.51 -6.17
C THR A 236 31.30 -3.73 -6.74
N GLY A 237 30.25 -3.32 -6.02
CA GLY A 237 28.87 -3.45 -6.51
C GLY A 237 28.56 -2.46 -7.63
N LYS A 238 27.50 -2.77 -8.41
CA LYS A 238 27.04 -1.97 -9.53
C LYS A 238 25.58 -1.60 -9.38
N TYR A 239 25.22 -0.36 -9.77
CA TYR A 239 23.84 0.01 -10.01
C TYR A 239 23.33 -0.71 -11.26
N ARG A 240 22.15 -1.30 -11.17
CA ARG A 240 21.53 -2.01 -12.32
C ARG A 240 20.32 -1.27 -12.86
N ALA A 241 19.41 -0.89 -11.98
CA ALA A 241 18.16 -0.25 -12.38
C ALA A 241 17.49 0.42 -11.18
N ALA A 242 16.52 1.27 -11.45
CA ALA A 242 15.50 1.67 -10.49
C ALA A 242 14.12 1.60 -11.13
N ALA A 243 13.09 1.41 -10.32
CA ALA A 243 11.69 1.46 -10.72
C ALA A 243 10.87 2.16 -9.64
N ASN A 244 9.83 2.86 -10.03
CA ASN A 244 8.80 3.37 -9.15
C ASN A 244 7.44 2.71 -9.46
N GLY A 245 6.46 2.90 -8.61
CA GLY A 245 5.12 2.31 -8.75
C GLY A 245 4.17 3.10 -9.65
N ASP A 246 4.63 4.15 -10.33
CA ASP A 246 3.80 4.98 -11.19
C ASP A 246 3.51 4.27 -12.52
N PRO A 247 2.25 3.91 -12.82
CA PRO A 247 1.91 3.24 -14.06
C PRO A 247 2.06 4.12 -15.30
N THR A 248 2.30 5.42 -15.11
CA THR A 248 2.48 6.41 -16.18
C THR A 248 3.94 6.80 -16.41
N ASN A 249 4.88 6.22 -15.65
CA ASN A 249 6.27 6.59 -15.70
C ASN A 249 6.98 6.06 -16.96
N LEU A 250 7.49 6.97 -17.78
CA LEU A 250 8.24 6.67 -19.02
C LEU A 250 9.77 6.72 -18.83
N GLU A 251 10.27 6.86 -17.60
CA GLU A 251 11.71 6.91 -17.35
C GLU A 251 12.37 5.55 -17.60
N GLN A 252 13.59 5.60 -18.14
CA GLN A 252 14.36 4.39 -18.43
C GLN A 252 14.93 3.80 -17.13
N PHE A 253 14.61 2.57 -16.82
CA PHE A 253 14.99 1.89 -15.58
C PHE A 253 16.51 1.78 -15.35
N HIS A 254 17.30 1.67 -16.41
CA HIS A 254 18.76 1.50 -16.30
C HIS A 254 19.53 2.80 -16.02
N LEU A 255 18.91 3.96 -16.18
CA LEU A 255 19.56 5.23 -15.88
C LEU A 255 19.70 5.42 -14.36
N PRO A 256 20.84 5.96 -13.89
CA PRO A 256 21.07 6.12 -12.46
C PRO A 256 20.32 7.33 -11.88
N LYS A 257 19.06 7.45 -12.26
CA LYS A 257 18.11 8.45 -11.76
C LYS A 257 16.70 7.97 -11.98
N MET A 258 15.79 8.32 -11.08
CA MET A 258 14.36 7.99 -11.16
C MET A 258 13.57 8.92 -10.25
N HIS A 259 12.38 9.34 -10.66
CA HIS A 259 11.48 10.04 -9.75
C HIS A 259 10.90 9.08 -8.72
N ALA A 260 10.80 9.52 -7.49
CA ALA A 260 9.99 8.83 -6.49
C ALA A 260 8.51 8.90 -6.89
N PHE A 261 7.75 7.91 -6.50
CA PHE A 261 6.29 7.89 -6.60
C PHE A 261 5.72 7.69 -5.20
N ASN A 262 4.90 8.63 -4.75
CA ASN A 262 4.38 8.64 -3.39
C ASN A 262 5.50 8.53 -2.31
N GLY A 263 6.61 9.21 -2.55
CA GLY A 263 7.77 9.25 -1.67
C GLY A 263 8.66 8.02 -1.72
N MET A 264 8.43 7.06 -2.63
CA MET A 264 9.17 5.79 -2.67
C MET A 264 9.58 5.40 -4.08
N LEU A 265 10.58 4.57 -4.16
CA LEU A 265 11.00 3.80 -5.33
C LEU A 265 11.90 2.63 -4.87
N THR A 266 12.22 1.72 -5.78
CA THR A 266 13.19 0.64 -5.54
C THR A 266 14.39 0.78 -6.46
N ALA A 267 15.59 0.73 -5.90
CA ALA A 267 16.85 0.61 -6.64
C ALA A 267 17.37 -0.82 -6.57
N ILE A 268 17.99 -1.30 -7.64
CA ILE A 268 18.55 -2.64 -7.76
C ILE A 268 20.06 -2.53 -7.86
N LEU A 269 20.74 -3.18 -6.93
CA LEU A 269 22.19 -3.31 -6.89
C LEU A 269 22.61 -4.73 -7.25
N GLN A 270 23.70 -4.86 -7.98
CA GLN A 270 24.29 -6.15 -8.36
C GLN A 270 25.66 -6.30 -7.69
N ALA A 271 25.95 -7.51 -7.20
CA ALA A 271 27.29 -7.87 -6.75
C ALA A 271 28.33 -7.71 -7.85
N GLY A 272 29.57 -7.39 -7.47
CA GLY A 272 30.73 -7.30 -8.37
C GLY A 272 31.35 -8.64 -8.69
#